data_f4d30156e11c1c2667003e83c5da367f
#
_entry.id   f4d30156e11c1c2667003e83c5da367f
#
_cell.length_a   1.000
_cell.length_b   1.000
_cell.length_c   1.000
_cell.angle_alpha   90.00
_cell.angle_beta   90.00
_cell.angle_gamma   90.00
#
_symmetry.space_group_name_H-M   'P 1'
#
loop_
_entity.id
_entity.type
_entity.pdbx_description
1 polymer ?
#
loop_
_entity_poly.entity_id
_entity_poly.type
_entity_poly.pdbx_seq_one_letter_code
_entity_poly.pdbx_strand_id
1 'polypeptide(L)'
;MNKSYKWVVKAGSSLVSGNQDGVNIDFISQLASQIDFLRKNNQEVIVISSGAVAKGMNDLGIKKRPDQLAILQACAAVGQRGISEIYQNTFEKLGYTTGQVLISHDDIANRTRYLNAKNAIEALLDLGVIPIVNENDCVATEEISFGAVSYTHLTLPTKA
;
A
#
# COMPACT_ATOMS: atom_id res chain seq x y z
N MET A 1 24.41 -12.66 -16.47
CA MET A 1 23.11 -12.93 -15.85
C MET A 1 22.75 -11.72 -14.99
N ASN A 2 21.73 -10.94 -15.37
CA ASN A 2 21.26 -9.86 -14.51
C ASN A 2 20.59 -10.48 -13.29
N LYS A 3 21.10 -10.16 -12.12
CA LYS A 3 20.56 -10.64 -10.84
C LYS A 3 19.20 -10.00 -10.63
N SER A 4 18.14 -10.81 -10.50
CA SER A 4 16.81 -10.32 -10.15
C SER A 4 16.77 -10.01 -8.67
N TYR A 5 16.32 -8.81 -8.32
CA TYR A 5 16.11 -8.38 -6.92
C TYR A 5 14.62 -8.15 -6.67
N LYS A 6 14.21 -8.36 -5.42
CA LYS A 6 12.90 -7.96 -4.92
C LYS A 6 13.06 -6.62 -4.19
N TRP A 7 12.40 -5.60 -4.71
CA TRP A 7 12.38 -4.25 -4.12
C TRP A 7 11.12 -4.08 -3.30
N VAL A 8 11.26 -3.57 -2.11
CA VAL A 8 10.14 -3.11 -1.28
C VAL A 8 10.22 -1.60 -1.21
N VAL A 9 9.24 -0.95 -1.82
CA VAL A 9 9.17 0.52 -1.92
C VAL A 9 8.06 1.02 -1.01
N LYS A 10 8.42 1.83 -0.02
CA LYS A 10 7.45 2.43 0.91
C LYS A 10 7.06 3.83 0.46
N ALA A 11 5.77 4.02 0.21
CA ALA A 11 5.13 5.31 -0.02
C ALA A 11 4.42 5.77 1.25
N GLY A 12 5.08 6.60 2.05
CA GLY A 12 4.54 7.10 3.32
C GLY A 12 3.35 8.06 3.14
N SER A 13 2.55 8.23 4.19
CA SER A 13 1.33 9.04 4.15
C SER A 13 1.58 10.49 3.72
N SER A 14 2.68 11.10 4.16
CA SER A 14 3.06 12.47 3.78
C SER A 14 3.36 12.63 2.28
N LEU A 15 3.77 11.56 1.60
CA LEU A 15 4.02 11.56 0.16
C LEU A 15 2.77 11.21 -0.65
N VAL A 16 1.96 10.27 -0.14
CA VAL A 16 0.74 9.80 -0.80
C VAL A 16 -0.41 10.78 -0.63
N SER A 17 -0.52 11.44 0.52
CA SER A 17 -1.58 12.44 0.76
C SER A 17 -1.30 13.72 0.00
N GLY A 18 -2.32 14.30 -0.63
CA GLY A 18 -2.26 15.53 -1.41
C GLY A 18 -3.30 16.54 -0.97
N ASN A 19 -3.16 17.79 -1.45
CA ASN A 19 -4.09 18.86 -1.15
C ASN A 19 -5.37 18.82 -2.00
N GLN A 20 -5.31 18.20 -3.17
CA GLN A 20 -6.46 17.98 -4.05
C GLN A 20 -6.82 16.50 -4.04
N ASP A 21 -8.10 16.19 -3.89
CA ASP A 21 -8.65 14.83 -3.85
C ASP A 21 -8.03 13.90 -2.76
N GLY A 22 -7.30 14.45 -1.80
CA GLY A 22 -6.70 13.70 -0.69
C GLY A 22 -5.53 12.79 -1.05
N VAL A 23 -5.11 12.74 -2.33
CA VAL A 23 -3.98 11.92 -2.82
C VAL A 23 -3.09 12.73 -3.76
N ASN A 24 -1.79 12.56 -3.63
CA ASN A 24 -0.79 13.14 -4.52
C ASN A 24 -0.59 12.27 -5.77
N ILE A 25 -1.39 12.51 -6.80
CA ILE A 25 -1.37 11.74 -8.06
C ILE A 25 -0.04 11.90 -8.79
N ASP A 26 0.58 13.08 -8.74
CA ASP A 26 1.89 13.32 -9.38
C ASP A 26 2.98 12.47 -8.75
N PHE A 27 2.99 12.34 -7.43
CA PHE A 27 3.92 11.46 -6.73
C PHE A 27 3.70 10.00 -7.15
N ILE A 28 2.46 9.52 -7.20
CA ILE A 28 2.17 8.14 -7.60
C ILE A 28 2.57 7.89 -9.06
N SER A 29 2.38 8.88 -9.94
CA SER A 29 2.80 8.79 -11.35
C SER A 29 4.32 8.71 -11.50
N GLN A 30 5.07 9.52 -10.74
CA GLN A 30 6.54 9.46 -10.71
C GLN A 30 7.03 8.13 -10.16
N LEU A 31 6.43 7.65 -9.07
CA LEU A 31 6.73 6.34 -8.48
C LEU A 31 6.50 5.22 -9.49
N ALA A 32 5.36 5.24 -10.19
CA ALA A 32 5.03 4.24 -11.21
C ALA A 32 6.06 4.23 -12.35
N SER A 33 6.53 5.40 -12.79
CA SER A 33 7.57 5.50 -13.83
C SER A 33 8.91 4.89 -13.37
N GLN A 34 9.29 5.09 -12.10
CA GLN A 34 10.51 4.48 -11.55
C GLN A 34 10.34 2.95 -11.41
N ILE A 35 9.17 2.48 -11.03
CA ILE A 35 8.87 1.05 -10.94
C ILE A 35 8.85 0.42 -12.33
N ASP A 36 8.32 1.09 -13.35
CA ASP A 36 8.39 0.64 -14.75
C ASP A 36 9.84 0.41 -15.19
N PHE A 37 10.76 1.32 -14.86
CA PHE A 37 12.16 1.14 -15.13
C PHE A 37 12.75 -0.12 -14.46
N LEU A 38 12.42 -0.35 -13.20
CA LEU A 38 12.85 -1.56 -12.48
C LEU A 38 12.28 -2.83 -13.11
N ARG A 39 10.99 -2.84 -13.45
CA ARG A 39 10.30 -3.97 -14.07
C ARG A 39 10.89 -4.32 -15.44
N LYS A 40 11.21 -3.33 -16.27
CA LYS A 40 11.89 -3.51 -17.57
C LYS A 40 13.30 -4.08 -17.42
N ASN A 41 13.91 -3.94 -16.26
CA ASN A 41 15.20 -4.56 -15.91
C ASN A 41 15.05 -5.89 -15.14
N ASN A 42 13.92 -6.58 -15.27
CA ASN A 42 13.61 -7.86 -14.63
C ASN A 42 13.71 -7.83 -13.10
N GLN A 43 13.38 -6.69 -12.49
CA GLN A 43 13.30 -6.56 -11.04
C GLN A 43 11.85 -6.76 -10.57
N GLU A 44 11.66 -7.41 -9.42
CA GLU A 44 10.35 -7.53 -8.77
C GLU A 44 10.15 -6.35 -7.80
N VAL A 45 8.95 -5.82 -7.75
CA VAL A 45 8.65 -4.66 -6.89
C VAL A 45 7.36 -4.89 -6.12
N ILE A 46 7.42 -4.61 -4.81
CA ILE A 46 6.28 -4.55 -3.90
C ILE A 46 6.17 -3.11 -3.42
N VAL A 47 4.98 -2.54 -3.48
CA VAL A 47 4.71 -1.19 -2.96
C VAL A 47 4.01 -1.30 -1.62
N ILE A 48 4.54 -0.64 -0.59
CA ILE A 48 3.83 -0.44 0.68
C ILE A 48 3.25 0.97 0.65
N SER A 49 1.94 1.05 0.62
CA SER A 49 1.21 2.32 0.58
C SER A 49 0.69 2.73 1.96
N SER A 50 0.17 3.94 2.04
CA SER A 50 -0.53 4.50 3.19
C SER A 50 -1.49 5.61 2.73
N GLY A 51 -2.14 6.30 3.66
CA GLY A 51 -2.97 7.46 3.35
C GLY A 51 -4.45 7.17 3.18
N ALA A 52 -4.93 5.94 3.46
CA ALA A 52 -6.34 5.57 3.31
C ALA A 52 -7.26 6.45 4.19
N VAL A 53 -6.89 6.72 5.45
CA VAL A 53 -7.67 7.58 6.34
C VAL A 53 -7.77 9.00 5.78
N ALA A 54 -6.65 9.57 5.33
CA ALA A 54 -6.63 10.94 4.77
C ALA A 54 -7.48 11.06 3.51
N LYS A 55 -7.40 10.08 2.61
CA LYS A 55 -8.24 10.00 1.41
C LYS A 55 -9.73 9.92 1.78
N GLY A 56 -10.08 9.05 2.72
CA GLY A 56 -11.47 8.90 3.17
C GLY A 56 -12.00 10.14 3.88
N MET A 57 -11.19 10.80 4.68
CA MET A 57 -11.57 12.10 5.27
C MET A 57 -11.89 13.14 4.19
N ASN A 58 -11.04 13.22 3.16
CA ASN A 58 -11.28 14.11 2.02
C ASN A 58 -12.60 13.77 1.32
N ASP A 59 -12.84 12.51 0.99
CA ASP A 59 -14.05 12.06 0.28
C ASP A 59 -15.34 12.29 1.07
N LEU A 60 -15.25 12.23 2.41
CA LEU A 60 -16.35 12.50 3.33
C LEU A 60 -16.47 13.96 3.74
N GLY A 61 -15.59 14.85 3.26
CA GLY A 61 -15.59 16.27 3.61
C GLY A 61 -15.19 16.55 5.07
N ILE A 62 -14.50 15.63 5.72
CA ILE A 62 -14.05 15.74 7.11
C ILE A 62 -12.74 16.52 7.15
N LYS A 63 -12.80 17.77 7.63
CA LYS A 63 -11.64 18.68 7.63
C LYS A 63 -10.68 18.48 8.80
N LYS A 64 -11.18 18.02 9.93
CA LYS A 64 -10.37 17.78 11.15
C LYS A 64 -10.33 16.30 11.43
N ARG A 65 -9.14 15.79 11.74
CA ARG A 65 -8.97 14.38 12.08
C ARG A 65 -9.85 14.01 13.28
N PRO A 66 -10.74 13.01 13.14
CA PRO A 66 -11.58 12.54 14.24
C PRO A 66 -10.76 11.89 15.35
N ASP A 67 -11.23 12.04 16.58
CA ASP A 67 -10.64 11.34 17.74
C ASP A 67 -11.26 9.95 17.94
N GLN A 68 -12.43 9.69 17.37
CA GLN A 68 -13.14 8.42 17.51
C GLN A 68 -12.57 7.38 16.55
N LEU A 69 -12.11 6.24 17.08
CA LEU A 69 -11.54 5.14 16.31
C LEU A 69 -12.50 4.65 15.21
N ALA A 70 -13.77 4.45 15.55
CA ALA A 70 -14.76 3.96 14.57
C ALA A 70 -14.92 4.89 13.35
N ILE A 71 -14.80 6.21 13.55
CA ILE A 71 -14.85 7.16 12.43
C ILE A 71 -13.57 7.10 11.60
N LEU A 72 -12.41 6.94 12.23
CA LEU A 72 -11.14 6.74 11.51
C LEU A 72 -11.16 5.45 10.69
N GLN A 73 -11.68 4.36 11.23
CA GLN A 73 -11.87 3.10 10.51
C GLN A 73 -12.83 3.25 9.32
N ALA A 74 -13.93 3.99 9.49
CA ALA A 74 -14.86 4.29 8.41
C ALA A 74 -14.21 5.15 7.31
N CYS A 75 -13.41 6.16 7.68
CA CYS A 75 -12.61 6.94 6.73
C CYS A 75 -11.64 6.04 5.96
N ALA A 76 -10.94 5.14 6.65
CA ALA A 76 -10.02 4.21 6.01
C ALA A 76 -10.74 3.30 5.00
N ALA A 77 -11.92 2.78 5.35
CA ALA A 77 -12.73 1.96 4.46
C ALA A 77 -13.11 2.70 3.16
N VAL A 78 -13.56 3.94 3.28
CA VAL A 78 -13.89 4.79 2.13
C VAL A 78 -12.64 5.11 1.29
N GLY A 79 -11.57 5.54 1.95
CA GLY A 79 -10.36 6.00 1.28
C GLY A 79 -9.53 4.89 0.65
N GLN A 80 -9.52 3.69 1.23
CA GLN A 80 -8.75 2.54 0.71
C GLN A 80 -9.16 2.18 -0.71
N ARG A 81 -10.46 2.20 -1.02
CA ARG A 81 -10.96 1.98 -2.38
C ARG A 81 -10.37 3.01 -3.35
N GLY A 82 -10.44 4.29 -3.00
CA GLY A 82 -9.94 5.38 -3.85
C GLY A 82 -8.43 5.30 -4.10
N ILE A 83 -7.63 4.98 -3.08
CA ILE A 83 -6.18 4.78 -3.23
C ILE A 83 -5.90 3.60 -4.16
N SER A 84 -6.56 2.47 -3.94
CA SER A 84 -6.39 1.28 -4.79
C SER A 84 -6.70 1.56 -6.26
N GLU A 85 -7.77 2.30 -6.53
CA GLU A 85 -8.18 2.72 -7.87
C GLU A 85 -7.13 3.66 -8.52
N ILE A 86 -6.57 4.60 -7.78
CA ILE A 86 -5.53 5.50 -8.28
C ILE A 86 -4.26 4.72 -8.66
N TYR A 87 -3.82 3.79 -7.83
CA TYR A 87 -2.69 2.92 -8.16
C TYR A 87 -3.00 2.09 -9.41
N GLN A 88 -4.15 1.41 -9.45
CA GLN A 88 -4.53 0.60 -10.62
C GLN A 88 -4.53 1.42 -11.89
N ASN A 89 -5.22 2.56 -11.91
CA ASN A 89 -5.32 3.41 -13.09
C ASN A 89 -3.96 3.97 -13.55
N THR A 90 -3.04 4.23 -12.61
CA THR A 90 -1.71 4.75 -12.92
C THR A 90 -0.83 3.65 -13.52
N PHE A 91 -0.81 2.46 -12.93
CA PHE A 91 0.00 1.36 -13.41
C PHE A 91 -0.55 0.73 -14.69
N GLU A 92 -1.87 0.72 -14.87
CA GLU A 92 -2.51 0.21 -16.09
C GLU A 92 -2.08 0.97 -17.35
N LYS A 93 -1.85 2.30 -17.25
CA LYS A 93 -1.29 3.11 -18.33
C LYS A 93 0.12 2.67 -18.78
N LEU A 94 0.84 1.99 -17.91
CA LEU A 94 2.17 1.41 -18.17
C LEU A 94 2.11 -0.09 -18.52
N GLY A 95 0.91 -0.65 -18.60
CA GLY A 95 0.68 -2.06 -18.95
C GLY A 95 0.79 -3.04 -17.78
N TYR A 96 0.72 -2.56 -16.53
CA TYR A 96 0.78 -3.40 -15.33
C TYR A 96 -0.57 -3.52 -14.64
N THR A 97 -0.84 -4.71 -14.11
CA THR A 97 -1.93 -4.95 -13.17
C THR A 97 -1.41 -4.81 -11.74
N THR A 98 -2.18 -4.22 -10.85
CA THR A 98 -1.89 -4.15 -9.43
C THR A 98 -2.76 -5.13 -8.64
N GLY A 99 -2.25 -5.63 -7.51
CA GLY A 99 -3.01 -6.46 -6.58
C GLY A 99 -3.01 -5.83 -5.19
N GLN A 100 -4.22 -5.55 -4.65
CA GLN A 100 -4.34 -5.01 -3.30
C GLN A 100 -4.16 -6.11 -2.26
N VAL A 101 -3.25 -5.88 -1.31
CA VAL A 101 -3.03 -6.75 -0.15
C VAL A 101 -3.19 -5.92 1.12
N LEU A 102 -4.17 -6.26 1.95
CA LEU A 102 -4.41 -5.59 3.23
C LEU A 102 -3.93 -6.49 4.36
N ILE A 103 -3.06 -5.96 5.20
CA ILE A 103 -2.41 -6.69 6.30
C ILE A 103 -2.64 -5.94 7.60
N SER A 104 -3.01 -6.65 8.67
CA SER A 104 -3.07 -6.13 10.03
C SER A 104 -1.84 -6.52 10.82
N HIS A 105 -1.64 -5.90 11.99
CA HIS A 105 -0.60 -6.29 12.93
C HIS A 105 -0.73 -7.76 13.35
N ASP A 106 -1.95 -8.22 13.61
CA ASP A 106 -2.22 -9.61 13.99
C ASP A 106 -1.87 -10.61 12.86
N ASP A 107 -2.01 -10.21 11.61
CA ASP A 107 -1.62 -11.04 10.46
C ASP A 107 -0.10 -11.27 10.42
N ILE A 108 0.67 -10.28 10.86
CA ILE A 108 2.14 -10.40 10.95
C ILE A 108 2.54 -11.23 12.18
N ALA A 109 1.87 -11.04 13.31
CA ALA A 109 2.17 -11.75 14.55
C ALA A 109 1.79 -13.24 14.49
N ASN A 110 0.77 -13.61 13.73
CA ASN A 110 0.31 -14.97 13.57
C ASN A 110 1.06 -15.66 12.42
N ARG A 111 1.82 -16.73 12.74
CA ARG A 111 2.65 -17.45 11.77
C ARG A 111 1.87 -17.94 10.54
N THR A 112 0.70 -18.51 10.72
CA THR A 112 -0.12 -19.05 9.61
C THR A 112 -0.61 -17.93 8.70
N ARG A 113 -1.13 -16.84 9.27
CA ARG A 113 -1.60 -15.67 8.53
C ARG A 113 -0.46 -14.98 7.79
N TYR A 114 0.69 -14.83 8.45
CA TYR A 114 1.90 -14.30 7.83
C TYR A 114 2.32 -15.11 6.59
N LEU A 115 2.37 -16.44 6.72
CA LEU A 115 2.76 -17.32 5.61
C LEU A 115 1.75 -17.26 4.46
N ASN A 116 0.46 -17.17 4.76
CA ASN A 116 -0.59 -17.01 3.73
C ASN A 116 -0.43 -15.68 2.98
N ALA A 117 -0.23 -14.57 3.70
CA ALA A 117 0.00 -13.27 3.09
C ALA A 117 1.28 -13.26 2.23
N LYS A 118 2.36 -13.82 2.73
CA LYS A 118 3.62 -13.97 2.00
C LYS A 118 3.43 -14.77 0.71
N ASN A 119 2.77 -15.93 0.78
CA ASN A 119 2.53 -16.78 -0.39
C ASN A 119 1.65 -16.08 -1.44
N ALA A 120 0.64 -15.31 -0.99
CA ALA A 120 -0.19 -14.52 -1.89
C ALA A 120 0.62 -13.43 -2.61
N ILE A 121 1.51 -12.72 -1.89
CA ILE A 121 2.39 -11.70 -2.49
C ILE A 121 3.36 -12.35 -3.49
N GLU A 122 3.97 -13.49 -3.16
CA GLU A 122 4.84 -14.22 -4.07
C GLU A 122 4.09 -14.67 -5.33
N ALA A 123 2.88 -15.20 -5.19
CA ALA A 123 2.04 -15.59 -6.33
C ALA A 123 1.67 -14.39 -7.22
N LEU A 124 1.40 -13.21 -6.64
CA LEU A 124 1.18 -11.98 -7.42
C LEU A 124 2.42 -11.61 -8.25
N LEU A 125 3.61 -11.67 -7.64
CA LEU A 125 4.86 -11.39 -8.35
C LEU A 125 5.11 -12.39 -9.49
N ASP A 126 4.89 -13.68 -9.25
CA ASP A 126 5.03 -14.73 -10.27
C ASP A 126 4.05 -14.54 -11.45
N LEU A 127 2.87 -13.98 -11.20
CA LEU A 127 1.89 -13.61 -12.21
C LEU A 127 2.19 -12.27 -12.92
N GLY A 128 3.28 -11.61 -12.56
CA GLY A 128 3.67 -10.31 -13.12
C GLY A 128 2.89 -9.12 -12.57
N VAL A 129 2.07 -9.34 -11.56
CA VAL A 129 1.26 -8.32 -10.87
C VAL A 129 2.13 -7.54 -9.87
N ILE A 130 1.89 -6.25 -9.73
CA ILE A 130 2.57 -5.41 -8.72
C ILE A 130 1.71 -5.40 -7.44
N PRO A 131 2.18 -6.02 -6.34
CA PRO A 131 1.46 -5.97 -5.07
C PRO A 131 1.50 -4.56 -4.48
N ILE A 132 0.33 -4.02 -4.15
CA ILE A 132 0.16 -2.79 -3.38
C ILE A 132 -0.32 -3.19 -1.99
N VAL A 133 0.59 -3.17 -1.04
CA VAL A 133 0.33 -3.57 0.35
C VAL A 133 -0.04 -2.34 1.16
N ASN A 134 -1.10 -2.43 1.94
CA ASN A 134 -1.47 -1.41 2.91
C ASN A 134 -1.94 -2.06 4.21
N GLU A 135 -2.01 -1.26 5.28
CA GLU A 135 -2.61 -1.72 6.52
C GLU A 135 -4.13 -1.88 6.36
N ASN A 136 -4.68 -2.91 7.01
CA ASN A 136 -6.13 -3.07 7.10
C ASN A 136 -6.67 -2.20 8.23
N ASP A 137 -6.73 -0.91 7.97
CA ASP A 137 -7.15 0.10 8.95
C ASP A 137 -8.59 -0.10 9.45
N CYS A 138 -9.44 -0.85 8.73
CA CYS A 138 -10.80 -1.13 9.16
C CYS A 138 -10.87 -2.01 10.42
N VAL A 139 -9.84 -2.80 10.68
CA VAL A 139 -9.73 -3.69 11.85
C VAL A 139 -8.55 -3.32 12.74
N ALA A 140 -7.83 -2.25 12.41
CA ALA A 140 -6.72 -1.74 13.21
C ALA A 140 -7.22 -1.24 14.57
N THR A 141 -6.39 -1.45 15.59
CA THR A 141 -6.66 -1.04 16.97
C THR A 141 -6.25 0.43 17.21
N GLU A 142 -5.99 0.79 18.45
CA GLU A 142 -5.69 2.18 18.86
C GLU A 142 -4.50 2.84 18.13
N GLU A 143 -3.63 2.05 17.47
CA GLU A 143 -2.47 2.56 16.74
C GLU A 143 -2.84 3.54 15.62
N ILE A 144 -4.00 3.36 14.99
CA ILE A 144 -4.53 4.29 13.98
C ILE A 144 -4.81 5.68 14.55
N SER A 145 -5.11 5.78 15.84
CA SER A 145 -5.39 7.06 16.52
C SER A 145 -4.14 7.91 16.74
N PHE A 146 -2.95 7.28 16.83
CA PHE A 146 -1.66 7.96 17.03
C PHE A 146 -0.92 8.33 15.74
N GLY A 147 -1.46 8.00 14.57
CA GLY A 147 -0.81 8.19 13.28
C GLY A 147 -0.03 6.94 12.84
N ALA A 148 0.21 6.83 11.53
CA ALA A 148 0.74 5.62 10.92
C ALA A 148 2.00 5.11 11.62
N VAL A 149 1.89 3.98 12.31
CA VAL A 149 3.05 3.22 12.75
C VAL A 149 3.62 2.53 11.53
N SER A 150 4.78 3.01 11.10
CA SER A 150 5.49 2.42 9.97
C SER A 150 6.08 1.08 10.37
N TYR A 151 5.54 -0.02 9.86
CA TYR A 151 6.21 -1.32 9.98
C TYR A 151 7.52 -1.30 9.20
N THR A 152 8.63 -1.04 9.89
CA THR A 152 9.96 -1.03 9.31
C THR A 152 10.57 -2.42 9.12
N HIS A 153 9.84 -3.49 9.41
CA HIS A 153 10.37 -4.86 9.49
C HIS A 153 9.66 -5.91 8.62
N LEU A 154 9.08 -5.55 7.47
CA LEU A 154 8.75 -6.53 6.46
C LEU A 154 10.03 -6.95 5.70
N THR A 155 10.95 -7.57 6.41
CA THR A 155 12.03 -8.32 5.77
C THR A 155 11.44 -9.64 5.27
N LEU A 156 11.08 -9.68 4.00
CA LEU A 156 10.90 -10.96 3.32
C LEU A 156 12.27 -11.67 3.36
N PRO A 157 12.37 -12.92 3.87
CA PRO A 157 13.63 -13.64 3.83
C PRO A 157 14.03 -13.79 2.37
N THR A 158 15.11 -13.12 1.99
CA THR A 158 15.79 -13.37 0.73
C THR A 158 16.27 -14.81 0.78
N LYS A 159 15.78 -15.65 -0.13
CA LYS A 159 16.44 -16.93 -0.38
C LYS A 159 17.89 -16.64 -0.74
N ALA A 160 18.78 -17.12 0.11
CA ALA A 160 20.20 -17.21 -0.22
C ALA A 160 20.39 -18.17 -1.40
#